data_172a91aa4208982457cd1b1a78b3e595
#
_entry.id   172a91aa4208982457cd1b1a78b3e595
#
_cell.length_a   1.000
_cell.length_b   1.000
_cell.length_c   1.000
_cell.angle_alpha   90.00
_cell.angle_beta   90.00
_cell.angle_gamma   90.00
#
_symmetry.space_group_name_H-M   'P 1'
#
loop_
_entity.id
_entity.type
_entity.pdbx_description
1 polymer ?
#
loop_
_entity_poly.entity_id
_entity_poly.type
_entity_poly.pdbx_seq_one_letter_code
_entity_poly.pdbx_strand_id
1 'polypeptide(L)'
;DKAVQWLQNGAQPTDTAKNLLSYKGAMLKNHLVGGVRKGALTQEQADAKFAAWVEEKATKISDKEAGLSQAQSDAKAAAFAAEKAVNEARIEAAKPVVEEVVAAVAVEEVVEAAPETIDEAQEKAAE
;
A
#
# COMPACT_ATOMS: atom_id res chain seq x y z
N ASP A 1 -15.34 -27.39 16.76
CA ASP A 1 -15.51 -28.53 17.66
C ASP A 1 -15.50 -29.89 16.96
N LYS A 2 -16.09 -30.05 15.77
CA LYS A 2 -16.08 -31.33 14.99
C LYS A 2 -14.65 -31.88 14.75
N ALA A 3 -13.68 -31.02 14.42
CA ALA A 3 -12.31 -31.46 14.21
C ALA A 3 -11.67 -32.03 15.48
N VAL A 4 -11.99 -31.48 16.65
CA VAL A 4 -11.51 -32.00 17.93
C VAL A 4 -12.12 -33.36 18.23
N GLN A 5 -13.41 -33.57 17.92
CA GLN A 5 -14.07 -34.88 18.06
C GLN A 5 -13.41 -35.95 17.19
N TRP A 6 -13.10 -35.64 15.92
CA TRP A 6 -12.39 -36.55 15.04
C TRP A 6 -11.00 -36.92 15.58
N LEU A 7 -10.25 -35.93 16.11
CA LEU A 7 -8.94 -36.17 16.73
C LEU A 7 -9.06 -37.08 17.97
N GLN A 8 -10.12 -36.88 18.77
CA GLN A 8 -10.40 -37.73 19.94
C GLN A 8 -10.77 -39.14 19.56
N ASN A 9 -11.46 -39.33 18.44
CA ASN A 9 -11.80 -40.62 17.87
C ASN A 9 -10.61 -41.34 17.20
N GLY A 10 -9.41 -40.74 17.25
CA GLY A 10 -8.20 -41.35 16.72
C GLY A 10 -7.84 -40.98 15.27
N ALA A 11 -8.50 -39.98 14.68
CA ALA A 11 -8.13 -39.52 13.34
C ALA A 11 -6.70 -38.96 13.32
N GLN A 12 -5.91 -39.42 12.36
CA GLN A 12 -4.55 -38.95 12.17
C GLN A 12 -4.50 -37.95 10.99
N PRO A 13 -4.30 -36.64 11.29
CA PRO A 13 -4.17 -35.63 10.24
C PRO A 13 -2.80 -35.76 9.54
N THR A 14 -2.76 -35.51 8.25
CA THR A 14 -1.51 -35.30 7.51
C THR A 14 -0.78 -34.06 8.03
N ASP A 15 0.49 -33.89 7.73
CA ASP A 15 1.29 -32.76 8.22
C ASP A 15 0.69 -31.40 7.83
N THR A 16 0.20 -31.30 6.60
CA THR A 16 -0.49 -30.08 6.12
C THR A 16 -1.77 -29.80 6.92
N ALA A 17 -2.61 -30.83 7.11
CA ALA A 17 -3.83 -30.70 7.91
C ALA A 17 -3.52 -30.35 9.37
N LYS A 18 -2.47 -30.94 9.96
CA LYS A 18 -2.00 -30.66 11.33
C LYS A 18 -1.59 -29.20 11.48
N ASN A 19 -0.87 -28.63 10.51
CA ASN A 19 -0.50 -27.23 10.51
C ASN A 19 -1.72 -26.31 10.47
N LEU A 20 -2.71 -26.59 9.61
CA LEU A 20 -3.97 -25.85 9.53
C LEU A 20 -4.77 -25.94 10.82
N LEU A 21 -4.89 -27.14 11.42
CA LEU A 21 -5.57 -27.35 12.68
C LEU A 21 -4.86 -26.66 13.86
N SER A 22 -3.53 -26.64 13.83
CA SER A 22 -2.73 -25.90 14.79
C SER A 22 -2.94 -24.41 14.67
N TYR A 23 -2.95 -23.89 13.44
CA TYR A 23 -3.23 -22.47 13.19
C TYR A 23 -4.60 -22.03 13.71
N LYS A 24 -5.62 -22.87 13.54
CA LYS A 24 -6.99 -22.62 14.05
C LYS A 24 -7.19 -22.96 15.52
N GLY A 25 -6.18 -23.49 16.21
CA GLY A 25 -6.24 -23.84 17.63
C GLY A 25 -6.91 -25.18 17.96
N ALA A 26 -7.34 -25.95 16.97
CA ALA A 26 -7.98 -27.24 17.20
C ALA A 26 -7.05 -28.26 17.90
N MET A 27 -5.76 -28.22 17.56
CA MET A 27 -4.76 -29.08 18.22
C MET A 27 -4.57 -28.71 19.68
N LEU A 28 -4.53 -27.41 20.01
CA LEU A 28 -4.44 -26.92 21.38
C LEU A 28 -5.70 -27.32 22.17
N LYS A 29 -6.87 -27.11 21.61
CA LYS A 29 -8.14 -27.50 22.25
C LYS A 29 -8.18 -29.01 22.53
N ASN A 30 -7.78 -29.85 21.58
CA ASN A 30 -7.66 -31.29 21.79
C ASN A 30 -6.69 -31.64 22.92
N HIS A 31 -5.53 -30.96 23.01
CA HIS A 31 -4.57 -31.16 24.09
C HIS A 31 -5.16 -30.80 25.47
N LEU A 32 -5.83 -29.65 25.59
CA LEU A 32 -6.46 -29.19 26.81
C LEU A 32 -7.58 -30.14 27.26
N VAL A 33 -8.44 -30.60 26.36
CA VAL A 33 -9.48 -31.59 26.67
C VAL A 33 -8.86 -32.92 27.08
N GLY A 34 -7.74 -33.32 26.50
CA GLY A 34 -6.97 -34.48 26.92
C GLY A 34 -6.43 -34.33 28.37
N GLY A 35 -6.02 -33.10 28.73
CA GLY A 35 -5.63 -32.76 30.09
C GLY A 35 -6.77 -32.89 31.12
N VAL A 36 -7.95 -32.40 30.76
CA VAL A 36 -9.16 -32.53 31.56
C VAL A 36 -9.52 -34.02 31.78
N ARG A 37 -9.52 -34.81 30.68
CA ARG A 37 -9.80 -36.25 30.77
C ARG A 37 -8.83 -37.01 31.64
N LYS A 38 -7.57 -36.59 31.73
CA LYS A 38 -6.53 -37.17 32.61
C LYS A 38 -6.58 -36.63 34.05
N GLY A 39 -7.47 -35.69 34.37
CA GLY A 39 -7.57 -35.06 35.68
C GLY A 39 -6.46 -34.04 35.99
N ALA A 40 -5.63 -33.66 35.03
CA ALA A 40 -4.56 -32.68 35.20
C ALA A 40 -5.05 -31.23 35.21
N LEU A 41 -6.21 -30.96 34.59
CA LEU A 41 -6.83 -29.62 34.43
C LEU A 41 -8.32 -29.72 34.73
N THR A 42 -8.91 -28.66 35.27
CA THR A 42 -10.36 -28.49 35.31
C THR A 42 -10.85 -27.97 33.97
N GLN A 43 -12.13 -28.17 33.68
CA GLN A 43 -12.75 -27.67 32.42
C GLN A 43 -12.60 -26.14 32.31
N GLU A 44 -12.86 -25.42 33.42
CA GLU A 44 -12.74 -23.96 33.47
C GLU A 44 -11.33 -23.46 33.15
N GLN A 45 -10.32 -24.16 33.68
CA GLN A 45 -8.91 -23.83 33.41
C GLN A 45 -8.54 -24.10 31.95
N ALA A 46 -9.09 -25.15 31.34
CA ALA A 46 -8.87 -25.45 29.92
C ALA A 46 -9.50 -24.38 29.02
N ASP A 47 -10.72 -23.98 29.32
CA ASP A 47 -11.43 -22.95 28.56
C ASP A 47 -10.77 -21.58 28.74
N ALA A 48 -10.33 -21.21 29.94
CA ALA A 48 -9.59 -19.98 30.19
C ALA A 48 -8.25 -19.94 29.40
N LYS A 49 -7.49 -21.02 29.39
CA LYS A 49 -6.24 -21.12 28.62
C LYS A 49 -6.49 -21.04 27.10
N PHE A 50 -7.57 -21.61 26.64
CA PHE A 50 -7.93 -21.53 25.22
C PHE A 50 -8.36 -20.12 24.83
N ALA A 51 -9.17 -19.44 25.65
CA ALA A 51 -9.59 -18.07 25.46
C ALA A 51 -8.37 -17.11 25.42
N ALA A 52 -7.48 -17.20 26.38
CA ALA A 52 -6.24 -16.40 26.41
C ALA A 52 -5.39 -16.60 25.14
N TRP A 53 -5.26 -17.84 24.66
CA TRP A 53 -4.54 -18.11 23.43
C TRP A 53 -5.22 -17.50 22.19
N VAL A 54 -6.57 -17.52 22.12
CA VAL A 54 -7.32 -16.91 21.02
C VAL A 54 -7.12 -15.41 20.97
N GLU A 55 -7.17 -14.73 22.13
CA GLU A 55 -6.94 -13.29 22.26
C GLU A 55 -5.51 -12.93 21.87
N GLU A 56 -4.51 -13.64 22.39
CA GLU A 56 -3.11 -13.43 22.03
C GLU A 56 -2.85 -13.64 20.54
N LYS A 57 -3.53 -14.60 19.93
CA LYS A 57 -3.44 -14.84 18.49
C LYS A 57 -4.09 -13.73 17.67
N ALA A 58 -5.26 -13.26 18.10
CA ALA A 58 -5.97 -12.16 17.46
C ALA A 58 -5.15 -10.87 17.49
N THR A 59 -4.54 -10.54 18.62
CA THR A 59 -3.68 -9.36 18.74
C THR A 59 -2.45 -9.47 17.82
N LYS A 60 -1.78 -10.60 17.78
CA LYS A 60 -0.63 -10.84 16.88
C LYS A 60 -0.98 -10.71 15.39
N ILE A 61 -2.19 -11.10 15.01
CA ILE A 61 -2.66 -10.97 13.64
C ILE A 61 -2.97 -9.49 13.34
N SER A 62 -3.71 -8.83 14.22
CA SER A 62 -4.05 -7.42 14.11
C SER A 62 -2.81 -6.53 14.04
N ASP A 63 -1.81 -6.77 14.88
CA ASP A 63 -0.55 -6.02 14.88
C ASP A 63 0.22 -6.20 13.55
N LYS A 64 0.23 -7.44 13.01
CA LYS A 64 0.82 -7.69 11.69
C LYS A 64 0.08 -7.01 10.56
N GLU A 65 -1.25 -7.05 10.57
CA GLU A 65 -2.07 -6.39 9.56
C GLU A 65 -1.87 -4.87 9.60
N ALA A 66 -1.88 -4.28 10.80
CA ALA A 66 -1.60 -2.87 10.99
C ALA A 66 -0.18 -2.49 10.52
N GLY A 67 0.83 -3.27 10.90
CA GLY A 67 2.21 -3.04 10.50
C GLY A 67 2.41 -3.13 8.97
N LEU A 68 1.78 -4.11 8.31
CA LEU A 68 1.82 -4.24 6.85
C LEU A 68 1.10 -3.10 6.14
N SER A 69 -0.07 -2.71 6.65
CA SER A 69 -0.84 -1.57 6.13
C SER A 69 -0.05 -0.27 6.25
N GLN A 70 0.57 -0.03 7.40
CA GLN A 70 1.41 1.14 7.63
C GLN A 70 2.63 1.15 6.69
N ALA A 71 3.37 0.05 6.62
CA ALA A 71 4.52 -0.07 5.73
C ALA A 71 4.15 0.16 4.25
N GLN A 72 2.98 -0.31 3.83
CA GLN A 72 2.49 -0.10 2.48
C GLN A 72 2.10 1.36 2.23
N SER A 73 1.47 2.02 3.21
CA SER A 73 1.12 3.44 3.10
C SER A 73 2.38 4.33 3.07
N ASP A 74 3.36 4.02 3.91
CA ASP A 74 4.63 4.76 3.97
C ASP A 74 5.43 4.59 2.66
N ALA A 75 5.47 3.37 2.12
CA ALA A 75 6.12 3.13 0.83
C ALA A 75 5.44 3.90 -0.32
N LYS A 76 4.10 3.94 -0.34
CA LYS A 76 3.34 4.73 -1.34
C LYS A 76 3.58 6.23 -1.17
N ALA A 77 3.59 6.73 0.07
CA ALA A 77 3.84 8.13 0.36
C ALA A 77 5.27 8.54 -0.05
N ALA A 78 6.26 7.70 0.23
CA ALA A 78 7.64 7.93 -0.19
C ALA A 78 7.81 7.93 -1.71
N ALA A 79 7.17 6.98 -2.41
CA ALA A 79 7.18 6.92 -3.87
C ALA A 79 6.51 8.16 -4.48
N PHE A 80 5.37 8.57 -3.96
CA PHE A 80 4.67 9.77 -4.42
C PHE A 80 5.48 11.05 -4.18
N ALA A 81 6.13 11.17 -3.02
CA ALA A 81 7.00 12.30 -2.73
C ALA A 81 8.21 12.37 -3.67
N ALA A 82 8.82 11.22 -3.97
CA ALA A 82 9.93 11.13 -4.93
C ALA A 82 9.48 11.51 -6.35
N GLU A 83 8.33 11.01 -6.79
CA GLU A 83 7.77 11.33 -8.11
C GLU A 83 7.42 12.82 -8.23
N LYS A 84 6.84 13.40 -7.18
CA LYS A 84 6.53 14.82 -7.13
C LYS A 84 7.80 15.67 -7.24
N ALA A 85 8.87 15.34 -6.50
CA ALA A 85 10.15 16.04 -6.59
C ALA A 85 10.76 15.96 -8.00
N VAL A 86 10.72 14.79 -8.64
CA VAL A 86 11.18 14.64 -10.02
C VAL A 86 10.35 15.48 -11.00
N ASN A 87 9.02 15.51 -10.82
CA ASN A 87 8.14 16.31 -11.65
C ASN A 87 8.38 17.82 -11.48
N GLU A 88 8.52 18.29 -10.24
CA GLU A 88 8.86 19.68 -9.95
C GLU A 88 10.21 20.07 -10.59
N ALA A 89 11.21 19.21 -10.49
CA ALA A 89 12.51 19.44 -11.12
C ALA A 89 12.40 19.50 -12.67
N ARG A 90 11.55 18.67 -13.28
CA ARG A 90 11.29 18.71 -14.72
C ARG A 90 10.58 19.99 -15.16
N ILE A 91 9.59 20.43 -14.39
CA ILE A 91 8.87 21.68 -14.65
C ILE A 91 9.83 22.87 -14.53
N GLU A 92 10.66 22.90 -13.51
CA GLU A 92 11.66 23.96 -13.33
C GLU A 92 12.67 24.01 -14.47
N ALA A 93 13.16 22.83 -14.90
CA ALA A 93 14.09 22.75 -16.04
C ALA A 93 13.44 23.13 -17.38
N ALA A 94 12.14 22.97 -17.52
CA ALA A 94 11.39 23.33 -18.74
C ALA A 94 11.03 24.82 -18.83
N LYS A 95 10.94 25.53 -17.71
CA LYS A 95 10.61 26.97 -17.67
C LYS A 95 11.50 27.83 -18.56
N PRO A 96 12.85 27.76 -18.47
CA PRO A 96 13.72 28.62 -19.31
C PRO A 96 13.54 28.34 -20.79
N VAL A 97 13.27 27.08 -21.18
CA VAL A 97 13.03 26.72 -22.59
C VAL A 97 11.73 27.30 -23.11
N VAL A 98 10.69 27.33 -22.29
CA VAL A 98 9.39 27.91 -22.67
C VAL A 98 9.50 29.44 -22.77
N GLU A 99 10.20 30.10 -21.88
CA GLU A 99 10.44 31.54 -21.95
C GLU A 99 11.26 31.92 -23.20
N GLU A 100 12.28 31.15 -23.56
CA GLU A 100 13.07 31.36 -24.74
C GLU A 100 12.27 31.17 -26.03
N VAL A 101 11.41 30.13 -26.09
CA VAL A 101 10.52 29.88 -27.22
C VAL A 101 9.45 30.98 -27.39
N VAL A 102 8.86 31.42 -26.26
CA VAL A 102 7.87 32.52 -26.30
C VAL A 102 8.52 33.83 -26.72
N ALA A 103 9.73 34.12 -26.27
CA ALA A 103 10.48 35.30 -26.69
C ALA A 103 10.85 35.25 -28.20
N ALA A 104 11.24 34.07 -28.72
CA ALA A 104 11.54 33.88 -30.12
C ALA A 104 10.31 34.05 -31.02
N VAL A 105 9.15 33.51 -30.62
CA VAL A 105 7.88 33.66 -31.32
C VAL A 105 7.41 35.12 -31.32
N ALA A 106 7.53 35.83 -30.22
CA ALA A 106 7.19 37.24 -30.12
C ALA A 106 8.07 38.14 -31.02
N VAL A 107 9.35 37.79 -31.17
CA VAL A 107 10.27 38.49 -32.11
C VAL A 107 9.90 38.21 -33.55
N GLU A 108 9.47 36.99 -33.92
CA GLU A 108 9.08 36.61 -35.25
C GLU A 108 7.77 37.31 -35.68
N GLU A 109 6.80 37.44 -34.74
CA GLU A 109 5.53 38.16 -34.97
C GLU A 109 5.77 39.70 -35.16
N VAL A 110 6.75 40.28 -34.45
CA VAL A 110 7.11 41.70 -34.61
C VAL A 110 7.86 41.95 -35.94
N VAL A 111 8.63 40.98 -36.43
CA VAL A 111 9.35 41.09 -37.69
C VAL A 111 8.39 40.91 -38.91
N GLU A 112 7.36 40.08 -38.78
CA GLU A 112 6.35 39.88 -39.85
C GLU A 112 5.37 41.06 -39.94
N ALA A 113 5.16 41.80 -38.84
CA ALA A 113 4.32 43.03 -38.83
C ALA A 113 5.04 44.29 -39.32
N ALA A 114 6.34 44.25 -39.59
CA ALA A 114 7.15 45.41 -39.95
C ALA A 114 7.15 45.79 -41.47
N PRO A 115 6.78 44.98 -42.47
CA PRO A 115 6.88 45.37 -43.89
C PRO A 115 5.73 46.22 -44.40
N GLU A 116 4.58 46.31 -43.73
CA GLU A 116 3.44 47.05 -44.31
C GLU A 116 3.47 48.57 -44.09
N THR A 117 4.28 49.08 -43.17
CA THR A 117 4.29 50.53 -42.84
C THR A 117 5.29 51.35 -43.65
N ILE A 118 6.15 50.75 -44.50
CA ILE A 118 7.18 51.46 -45.27
C ILE A 118 6.62 51.80 -46.66
N ASP A 119 5.69 51.02 -47.21
CA ASP A 119 5.13 51.27 -48.57
C ASP A 119 4.12 52.44 -48.61
N GLU A 120 3.34 52.67 -47.55
CA GLU A 120 2.40 53.81 -47.47
C GLU A 120 3.09 55.18 -47.28
N ALA A 121 4.32 55.20 -46.75
CA ALA A 121 5.05 56.45 -46.58
C ALA A 121 5.76 56.95 -47.86
N GLN A 122 6.00 56.07 -48.84
CA GLN A 122 6.63 56.43 -50.11
C GLN A 122 5.61 56.92 -51.17
N GLU A 123 4.34 56.48 -51.10
CA GLU A 123 3.30 56.92 -52.02
C GLU A 123 2.80 58.34 -51.77
N LYS A 124 2.91 58.84 -50.53
CA LYS A 124 2.54 60.24 -50.16
C LYS A 124 3.58 61.27 -50.39
N ALA A 125 4.81 60.91 -50.80
CA ALA A 125 5.88 61.86 -51.06
C ALA A 125 6.07 62.12 -52.61
N ALA A 126 5.25 61.49 -53.43
CA ALA A 126 5.35 61.59 -54.89
C ALA A 126 4.14 62.34 -55.54
N GLU A 127 3.23 62.96 -54.72
CA GLU A 127 2.20 63.83 -55.14
C GLU A 127 2.47 65.26 -54.61
#